data_8e38c25bb1bed5e25d6d996b8e98bbac
#
_entry.id   8e38c25bb1bed5e25d6d996b8e98bbac
#
_cell.length_a   1.000
_cell.length_b   1.000
_cell.length_c   1.000
_cell.angle_alpha   90.00
_cell.angle_beta   90.00
_cell.angle_gamma   90.00
#
_symmetry.space_group_name_H-M   'P 1'
#
loop_
_entity.id
_entity.type
_entity.pdbx_description
1 polymer ?
#
loop_
_entity_poly.entity_id
_entity_poly.type
_entity_poly.pdbx_seq_one_letter_code
_entity_poly.pdbx_strand_id
1 'polypeptide(L)'
;RKVVVAGKINELTEQKIEERTSWVGRINENYDNIFYSADSSVGIVQPPADYDGVYRRYLPYIQSDVTQKLVPSFGYALLNKYYGLKNNTTAKRSGNYFLFGDKKIPRYDRFSTLINFYGSSGTFPRVKLIDILDDKNFKTIDEINLGVDINTWDVSDYGLLSSGRFKDKVVLIGSTMPEDRDLLPISFAKGKQKGDNLIYGVEFHANIIQNILSGNFLSVQSKESELLVILYLTAISFYISSFIRKIKLRIGFLVEVANFIFVLFSIYGI
;
A
#
# COMPACT_ATOMS: atom_id res chain seq x y z
N ARG A 1 9.33 12.18 -20.54
CA ARG A 1 8.96 10.76 -20.50
C ARG A 1 8.40 10.41 -19.14
N LYS A 2 7.24 9.74 -19.08
CA LYS A 2 6.54 9.42 -17.81
C LYS A 2 6.61 7.92 -17.50
N VAL A 3 7.82 7.37 -17.46
CA VAL A 3 8.06 5.94 -17.19
C VAL A 3 8.93 5.78 -15.94
N VAL A 4 8.60 4.84 -15.09
CA VAL A 4 9.39 4.42 -13.92
C VAL A 4 9.64 2.94 -14.01
N VAL A 5 10.87 2.52 -13.78
CA VAL A 5 11.29 1.12 -13.77
C VAL A 5 11.31 0.60 -12.32
N ALA A 6 10.84 -0.61 -12.13
CA ALA A 6 10.91 -1.29 -10.85
C ALA A 6 12.36 -1.67 -10.52
N GLY A 7 12.82 -1.28 -9.34
CA GLY A 7 14.12 -1.63 -8.80
C GLY A 7 14.01 -2.67 -7.70
N LYS A 8 14.86 -3.69 -7.72
CA LYS A 8 14.94 -4.71 -6.69
C LYS A 8 16.14 -4.47 -5.78
N ILE A 9 15.98 -4.75 -4.49
CA ILE A 9 17.03 -4.73 -3.49
C ILE A 9 17.45 -6.16 -3.20
N ASN A 10 18.75 -6.41 -3.07
CA ASN A 10 19.25 -7.73 -2.70
C ASN A 10 18.94 -8.06 -1.24
N GLU A 11 19.11 -7.07 -0.36
CA GLU A 11 18.83 -7.21 1.08
C GLU A 11 18.16 -5.94 1.59
N LEU A 12 17.07 -6.11 2.32
CA LEU A 12 16.41 -5.02 3.03
C LEU A 12 16.56 -5.30 4.54
N THR A 13 17.35 -4.49 5.21
CA THR A 13 17.60 -4.63 6.64
C THR A 13 17.25 -3.38 7.41
N GLU A 14 16.72 -3.57 8.61
CA GLU A 14 16.57 -2.49 9.57
C GLU A 14 17.89 -2.32 10.31
N GLN A 15 18.58 -1.19 10.09
CA GLN A 15 19.82 -0.88 10.78
C GLN A 15 19.62 0.20 11.82
N LYS A 16 20.20 -0.01 12.99
CA LYS A 16 20.32 1.01 14.04
C LYS A 16 21.65 1.73 13.86
N ILE A 17 21.59 3.01 13.51
CA ILE A 17 22.75 3.88 13.40
C ILE A 17 22.59 5.00 14.42
N GLU A 18 23.46 5.06 15.44
CA GLU A 18 23.48 6.11 16.49
C GLU A 18 22.08 6.40 17.06
N GLU A 19 21.43 5.39 17.66
CA GLU A 19 20.06 5.46 18.19
C GLU A 19 18.95 5.75 17.15
N ARG A 20 19.30 5.79 15.87
CA ARG A 20 18.38 5.98 14.76
C ARG A 20 18.24 4.68 13.98
N THR A 21 17.01 4.24 13.81
CA THR A 21 16.71 3.12 12.95
C THR A 21 16.42 3.62 11.54
N SER A 22 17.00 3.00 10.52
CA SER A 22 16.67 3.26 9.12
C SER A 22 16.57 1.95 8.35
N TRP A 23 15.71 1.93 7.34
CA TRP A 23 15.68 0.83 6.39
C TRP A 23 16.75 1.07 5.35
N VAL A 24 17.71 0.16 5.29
CA VAL A 24 18.87 0.23 4.41
C VAL A 24 18.85 -0.98 3.50
N GLY A 25 19.07 -0.78 2.23
CA GLY A 25 19.08 -1.85 1.25
C GLY A 25 20.18 -1.68 0.22
N ARG A 26 20.76 -2.79 -0.20
CA ARG A 26 21.66 -2.84 -1.34
C ARG A 26 20.84 -2.90 -2.61
N ILE A 27 20.80 -1.79 -3.33
CA ILE A 27 20.13 -1.70 -4.62
C ILE A 27 20.98 -2.43 -5.64
N ASN A 28 20.35 -3.29 -6.42
CA ASN A 28 21.04 -3.94 -7.54
C ASN A 28 21.33 -2.89 -8.62
N GLU A 29 22.57 -2.48 -8.73
CA GLU A 29 23.01 -1.41 -9.64
C GLU A 29 23.20 -1.89 -11.10
N ASN A 30 23.09 -3.18 -11.35
CA ASN A 30 23.22 -3.75 -12.70
C ASN A 30 21.97 -3.54 -13.57
N TYR A 31 21.49 -2.32 -13.60
CA TYR A 31 20.41 -1.91 -14.49
C TYR A 31 20.99 -1.29 -15.78
N ASP A 32 21.50 -2.10 -16.68
CA ASP A 32 21.71 -1.74 -18.08
C ASP A 32 20.38 -1.62 -18.83
N ASN A 33 19.47 -0.85 -18.26
CA ASN A 33 18.17 -0.62 -18.85
C ASN A 33 18.16 0.74 -19.54
N ILE A 34 17.79 0.75 -20.82
CA ILE A 34 17.68 1.99 -21.62
C ILE A 34 16.73 3.02 -20.98
N PHE A 35 15.77 2.58 -20.19
CA PHE A 35 14.86 3.48 -19.46
C PHE A 35 15.55 4.12 -18.26
N TYR A 36 16.41 3.40 -17.56
CA TYR A 36 17.20 3.93 -16.45
C TYR A 36 18.24 4.92 -16.95
N SER A 37 19.01 4.58 -17.99
CA SER A 37 20.01 5.46 -18.59
C SER A 37 19.38 6.74 -19.19
N ALA A 38 18.14 6.67 -19.66
CA ALA A 38 17.46 7.81 -20.25
C ALA A 38 16.98 8.86 -19.23
N ASP A 39 16.54 8.47 -18.03
CA ASP A 39 16.00 9.43 -17.06
C ASP A 39 16.20 9.05 -15.59
N SER A 40 16.89 7.96 -15.29
CA SER A 40 17.21 7.48 -13.94
C SER A 40 16.00 7.33 -13.02
N SER A 41 14.84 7.03 -13.58
CA SER A 41 13.60 6.90 -12.83
C SER A 41 13.39 5.46 -12.39
N VAL A 42 14.01 5.10 -11.27
CA VAL A 42 13.85 3.80 -10.62
C VAL A 42 13.11 3.97 -9.31
N GLY A 43 12.21 3.05 -9.01
CA GLY A 43 11.53 2.95 -7.72
C GLY A 43 11.65 1.55 -7.13
N ILE A 44 11.91 1.46 -5.83
CA ILE A 44 12.13 0.18 -5.16
C ILE A 44 10.79 -0.49 -4.87
N VAL A 45 10.66 -1.76 -5.30
CA VAL A 45 9.38 -2.52 -5.22
C VAL A 45 9.25 -3.39 -3.97
N GLN A 46 10.29 -3.54 -3.15
CA GLN A 46 10.25 -4.42 -1.99
C GLN A 46 9.70 -3.68 -0.75
N PRO A 47 8.46 -3.98 -0.30
CA PRO A 47 7.95 -3.49 0.97
C PRO A 47 8.50 -4.31 2.14
N PRO A 48 8.57 -3.75 3.36
CA PRO A 48 8.88 -4.52 4.55
C PRO A 48 7.68 -5.35 4.97
N ALA A 49 7.90 -6.63 5.26
CA ALA A 49 6.91 -7.44 5.97
C ALA A 49 6.91 -7.09 7.46
N ASP A 50 5.76 -7.23 8.11
CA ASP A 50 5.66 -7.21 9.56
C ASP A 50 6.19 -8.54 10.15
N TYR A 51 6.35 -8.63 11.48
CA TYR A 51 6.90 -9.82 12.15
C TYR A 51 6.07 -11.10 11.91
N ASP A 52 4.77 -10.93 11.58
CA ASP A 52 3.85 -12.03 11.25
C ASP A 52 3.82 -12.36 9.75
N GLY A 53 4.72 -11.77 8.96
CA GLY A 53 4.81 -11.96 7.52
C GLY A 53 3.75 -11.22 6.71
N VAL A 54 2.90 -10.41 7.32
CA VAL A 54 1.84 -9.65 6.65
C VAL A 54 2.35 -8.27 6.25
N TYR A 55 2.00 -7.84 5.06
CA TYR A 55 2.40 -6.52 4.53
C TYR A 55 1.30 -5.50 4.79
N ARG A 56 1.56 -4.58 5.73
CA ARG A 56 0.62 -3.50 6.10
C ARG A 56 1.19 -2.12 5.87
N ARG A 57 2.52 -2.04 5.71
CA ARG A 57 3.27 -0.79 5.71
C ARG A 57 3.96 -0.54 4.38
N TYR A 58 4.14 0.71 4.07
CA TYR A 58 4.88 1.15 2.91
C TYR A 58 5.93 2.18 3.31
N LEU A 59 7.14 2.00 2.81
CA LEU A 59 8.24 2.94 3.00
C LEU A 59 8.20 3.99 1.90
N PRO A 60 8.21 5.28 2.20
CA PRO A 60 8.28 6.31 1.15
C PRO A 60 9.59 6.27 0.38
N TYR A 61 10.66 5.86 1.04
CA TYR A 61 12.01 5.74 0.49
C TYR A 61 12.82 4.72 1.27
N ILE A 62 13.91 4.28 0.67
CA ILE A 62 14.89 3.38 1.25
C ILE A 62 16.26 4.06 1.11
N GLN A 63 17.12 3.89 2.08
CA GLN A 63 18.49 4.38 2.01
C GLN A 63 19.38 3.33 1.33
N SER A 64 20.12 3.73 0.32
CA SER A 64 21.14 2.88 -0.28
C SER A 64 22.33 2.71 0.68
N ASP A 65 22.77 1.47 0.91
CA ASP A 65 23.95 1.18 1.74
C ASP A 65 25.24 1.62 1.05
N VAL A 66 25.29 1.62 -0.26
CA VAL A 66 26.47 2.00 -1.06
C VAL A 66 26.62 3.52 -1.15
N THR A 67 25.57 4.21 -1.57
CA THR A 67 25.65 5.65 -1.85
C THR A 67 25.16 6.51 -0.69
N GLN A 68 24.58 5.92 0.35
CA GLN A 68 23.92 6.59 1.48
C GLN A 68 22.79 7.54 1.05
N LYS A 69 22.40 7.54 -0.22
CA LYS A 69 21.32 8.36 -0.76
C LYS A 69 19.97 7.71 -0.52
N LEU A 70 18.96 8.55 -0.36
CA LEU A 70 17.58 8.10 -0.28
C LEU A 70 17.06 7.84 -1.69
N VAL A 71 16.46 6.66 -1.89
CA VAL A 71 15.85 6.24 -3.15
C VAL A 71 14.35 6.07 -2.90
N PRO A 72 13.48 6.67 -3.71
CA PRO A 72 12.03 6.54 -3.52
C PRO A 72 11.58 5.10 -3.78
N SER A 73 10.61 4.64 -3.01
CA SER A 73 9.89 3.41 -3.32
C SER A 73 9.07 3.58 -4.60
N PHE A 74 8.71 2.47 -5.24
CA PHE A 74 8.13 2.46 -6.58
C PHE A 74 6.89 3.36 -6.72
N GLY A 75 5.94 3.30 -5.76
CA GLY A 75 4.77 4.15 -5.77
C GLY A 75 5.13 5.65 -5.73
N TYR A 76 6.10 6.03 -4.90
CA TYR A 76 6.55 7.42 -4.80
C TYR A 76 7.34 7.87 -6.03
N ALA A 77 8.17 7.00 -6.60
CA ALA A 77 8.88 7.30 -7.84
C ALA A 77 7.91 7.56 -9.00
N LEU A 78 6.84 6.76 -9.08
CA LEU A 78 5.79 6.93 -10.08
C LEU A 78 5.00 8.22 -9.87
N LEU A 79 4.65 8.54 -8.62
CA LEU A 79 3.97 9.78 -8.28
C LEU A 79 4.83 11.02 -8.51
N ASN A 80 6.17 10.93 -8.42
CA ASN A 80 7.07 11.99 -8.86
C ASN A 80 6.82 12.37 -10.33
N LYS A 81 6.64 11.36 -11.20
CA LYS A 81 6.33 11.59 -12.61
C LYS A 81 4.92 12.13 -12.82
N TYR A 82 3.96 11.62 -12.05
CA TYR A 82 2.58 12.04 -12.13
C TYR A 82 2.42 13.52 -11.75
N TYR A 83 3.04 13.95 -10.64
CA TYR A 83 2.98 15.34 -10.16
C TYR A 83 4.00 16.27 -10.84
N GLY A 84 4.82 15.78 -11.76
CA GLY A 84 5.87 16.57 -12.40
C GLY A 84 6.99 17.02 -11.45
N LEU A 85 7.21 16.29 -10.36
CA LEU A 85 8.29 16.55 -9.42
C LEU A 85 9.64 16.11 -10.01
N LYS A 86 10.71 16.64 -9.45
CA LYS A 86 12.06 16.22 -9.82
C LYS A 86 12.23 14.72 -9.55
N ASN A 87 12.91 14.01 -10.46
CA ASN A 87 13.25 12.61 -10.26
C ASN A 87 13.97 12.39 -8.92
N ASN A 88 13.72 11.27 -8.30
CA ASN A 88 14.27 10.92 -6.99
C ASN A 88 13.86 11.86 -5.84
N THR A 89 12.80 12.65 -6.01
CA THR A 89 12.20 13.37 -4.88
C THR A 89 11.68 12.37 -3.86
N THR A 90 12.10 12.53 -2.62
CA THR A 90 11.66 11.70 -1.50
C THR A 90 10.72 12.48 -0.58
N ALA A 91 9.82 11.76 0.09
CA ALA A 91 8.96 12.36 1.08
C ALA A 91 9.77 12.89 2.27
N LYS A 92 9.43 14.07 2.78
CA LYS A 92 10.09 14.70 3.93
C LYS A 92 9.32 14.42 5.20
N ARG A 93 10.00 14.04 6.27
CA ARG A 93 9.38 13.86 7.58
C ARG A 93 9.08 15.23 8.23
N SER A 94 7.87 15.40 8.71
CA SER A 94 7.43 16.61 9.43
C SER A 94 6.40 16.22 10.50
N GLY A 95 6.79 16.23 11.77
CA GLY A 95 5.93 15.77 12.86
C GLY A 95 5.40 14.36 12.61
N ASN A 96 4.09 14.20 12.68
CA ASN A 96 3.39 12.91 12.47
C ASN A 96 3.09 12.61 10.99
N TYR A 97 3.71 13.31 10.06
CA TYR A 97 3.43 13.19 8.63
C TYR A 97 4.69 13.02 7.80
N PHE A 98 4.53 12.41 6.63
CA PHE A 98 5.39 12.58 5.48
C PHE A 98 4.79 13.64 4.56
N LEU A 99 5.60 14.63 4.16
CA LEU A 99 5.24 15.63 3.16
C LEU A 99 5.75 15.19 1.80
N PHE A 100 4.86 15.07 0.83
CA PHE A 100 5.18 14.66 -0.52
C PHE A 100 4.35 15.47 -1.54
N GLY A 101 5.02 16.37 -2.26
CA GLY A 101 4.33 17.40 -3.03
C GLY A 101 3.46 18.26 -2.11
N ASP A 102 2.18 18.34 -2.42
CA ASP A 102 1.14 19.02 -1.62
C ASP A 102 0.48 18.09 -0.57
N LYS A 103 0.84 16.79 -0.55
CA LYS A 103 0.18 15.80 0.28
C LYS A 103 0.84 15.67 1.64
N LYS A 104 -0.01 15.54 2.68
CA LYS A 104 0.36 15.18 4.05
C LYS A 104 -0.09 13.75 4.30
N ILE A 105 0.85 12.82 4.36
CA ILE A 105 0.61 11.38 4.50
C ILE A 105 0.88 11.01 5.95
N PRO A 106 -0.10 10.46 6.70
CA PRO A 106 0.10 10.07 8.10
C PRO A 106 1.21 9.03 8.23
N ARG A 107 2.05 9.19 9.23
CA ARG A 107 3.08 8.22 9.58
C ARG A 107 2.51 7.20 10.55
N TYR A 108 2.83 5.94 10.31
CA TYR A 108 2.62 4.87 11.28
C TYR A 108 3.75 4.85 12.31
N ASP A 109 4.97 4.84 11.81
CA ASP A 109 6.19 4.89 12.60
C ASP A 109 7.15 5.94 12.03
N ARG A 110 8.42 5.87 12.40
CA ARG A 110 9.44 6.80 11.94
C ARG A 110 9.67 6.74 10.41
N PHE A 111 9.39 5.60 9.76
CA PHE A 111 9.82 5.32 8.39
C PHE A 111 8.68 4.95 7.46
N SER A 112 7.53 4.55 7.99
CA SER A 112 6.46 3.95 7.20
C SER A 112 5.11 4.64 7.36
N THR A 113 4.24 4.41 6.39
CA THR A 113 2.81 4.70 6.41
C THR A 113 2.03 3.42 6.32
N LEU A 114 0.81 3.38 6.89
CA LEU A 114 -0.11 2.26 6.71
C LEU A 114 -0.76 2.34 5.33
N ILE A 115 -0.99 1.17 4.75
CA ILE A 115 -1.74 1.04 3.51
C ILE A 115 -3.21 0.82 3.86
N ASN A 116 -4.07 1.68 3.32
CA ASN A 116 -5.50 1.44 3.33
C ASN A 116 -5.86 0.61 2.09
N PHE A 117 -6.02 -0.70 2.27
CA PHE A 117 -6.32 -1.59 1.17
C PHE A 117 -7.75 -1.42 0.68
N TYR A 118 -7.94 -1.20 -0.61
CA TYR A 118 -9.26 -1.12 -1.24
C TYR A 118 -9.90 -2.49 -1.44
N GLY A 119 -9.11 -3.55 -1.38
CA GLY A 119 -9.57 -4.92 -1.49
C GLY A 119 -8.42 -5.90 -1.71
N SER A 120 -8.78 -7.18 -1.90
CA SER A 120 -7.85 -8.25 -2.25
C SER A 120 -7.52 -8.25 -3.75
N SER A 121 -6.83 -9.29 -4.21
CA SER A 121 -6.50 -9.47 -5.63
C SER A 121 -7.72 -9.32 -6.55
N GLY A 122 -7.56 -8.58 -7.65
CA GLY A 122 -8.60 -8.29 -8.63
C GLY A 122 -9.44 -7.04 -8.37
N THR A 123 -9.10 -6.25 -7.36
CA THR A 123 -9.81 -4.99 -7.05
C THR A 123 -9.60 -3.92 -8.12
N PHE A 124 -8.40 -3.85 -8.70
CA PHE A 124 -8.11 -2.89 -9.76
C PHE A 124 -8.44 -3.45 -11.13
N PRO A 125 -8.98 -2.60 -12.06
CA PRO A 125 -9.23 -3.02 -13.44
C PRO A 125 -7.96 -3.52 -14.11
N ARG A 126 -8.07 -4.66 -14.80
CA ARG A 126 -6.94 -5.28 -15.51
C ARG A 126 -7.22 -5.32 -17.01
N VAL A 127 -6.15 -5.28 -17.77
CA VAL A 127 -6.12 -5.53 -19.21
C VAL A 127 -4.96 -6.49 -19.46
N LYS A 128 -5.19 -7.51 -20.27
CA LYS A 128 -4.11 -8.44 -20.65
C LYS A 128 -3.11 -7.71 -21.52
N LEU A 129 -1.83 -7.99 -21.33
CA LEU A 129 -0.78 -7.39 -22.16
C LEU A 129 -0.97 -7.77 -23.65
N ILE A 130 -1.44 -8.98 -23.90
CA ILE A 130 -1.71 -9.45 -25.27
C ILE A 130 -2.74 -8.56 -25.97
N ASP A 131 -3.79 -8.10 -25.27
CA ASP A 131 -4.83 -7.22 -25.83
C ASP A 131 -4.27 -5.83 -26.20
N ILE A 132 -3.16 -5.41 -25.57
CA ILE A 132 -2.48 -4.14 -25.86
C ILE A 132 -1.52 -4.30 -27.04
N LEU A 133 -0.94 -5.48 -27.21
CA LEU A 133 -0.01 -5.77 -28.32
C LEU A 133 -0.74 -6.13 -29.63
N ASP A 134 -2.01 -6.49 -29.53
CA ASP A 134 -2.86 -6.92 -30.63
C ASP A 134 -3.31 -5.70 -31.47
N ASP A 135 -2.41 -5.22 -32.31
CA ASP A 135 -2.63 -4.12 -33.24
C ASP A 135 -2.62 -4.61 -34.71
N LYS A 136 -2.91 -3.73 -35.64
CA LYS A 136 -2.93 -4.04 -37.08
C LYS A 136 -1.64 -4.70 -37.62
N ASN A 137 -0.53 -4.63 -36.88
CA ASN A 137 0.78 -5.18 -37.30
C ASN A 137 1.14 -6.46 -36.55
N PHE A 138 0.45 -6.77 -35.47
CA PHE A 138 0.75 -7.91 -34.59
C PHE A 138 -0.53 -8.74 -34.39
N LYS A 139 -0.49 -10.00 -34.78
CA LYS A 139 -1.59 -10.96 -34.58
C LYS A 139 -1.27 -11.89 -33.43
N THR A 140 -2.26 -12.14 -32.60
CA THR A 140 -2.17 -13.14 -31.54
C THR A 140 -2.16 -14.57 -32.12
N ILE A 141 -1.65 -15.53 -31.34
CA ILE A 141 -1.65 -16.93 -31.74
C ILE A 141 -3.09 -17.44 -31.99
N ASP A 142 -4.03 -16.98 -31.18
CA ASP A 142 -5.45 -17.37 -31.32
C ASP A 142 -6.04 -16.86 -32.64
N GLU A 143 -5.73 -15.64 -33.02
CA GLU A 143 -6.17 -15.08 -34.31
C GLU A 143 -5.58 -15.83 -35.51
N ILE A 144 -4.28 -16.18 -35.41
CA ILE A 144 -3.62 -16.99 -36.46
C ILE A 144 -4.30 -18.36 -36.57
N ASN A 145 -4.57 -19.01 -35.44
CA ASN A 145 -5.19 -20.34 -35.42
C ASN A 145 -6.64 -20.34 -35.94
N LEU A 146 -7.39 -19.27 -35.63
CA LEU A 146 -8.79 -19.13 -36.01
C LEU A 146 -8.96 -18.48 -37.39
N GLY A 147 -7.90 -17.94 -37.98
CA GLY A 147 -7.97 -17.24 -39.27
C GLY A 147 -8.76 -15.93 -39.23
N VAL A 148 -8.79 -15.28 -38.06
CA VAL A 148 -9.49 -14.01 -37.82
C VAL A 148 -8.50 -12.87 -37.59
N ASP A 149 -8.99 -11.64 -37.67
CA ASP A 149 -8.22 -10.42 -37.37
C ASP A 149 -9.13 -9.50 -36.53
N ILE A 150 -8.97 -9.54 -35.21
CA ILE A 150 -9.85 -8.83 -34.28
C ILE A 150 -9.31 -7.43 -33.98
N ASN A 151 -7.97 -7.32 -33.83
CA ASN A 151 -7.27 -6.07 -33.57
C ASN A 151 -7.83 -5.31 -32.35
N THR A 152 -7.59 -5.84 -31.16
CA THR A 152 -8.16 -5.36 -29.91
C THR A 152 -7.66 -3.96 -29.54
N TRP A 153 -6.44 -3.59 -29.96
CA TRP A 153 -5.81 -2.33 -29.57
C TRP A 153 -6.36 -1.12 -30.32
N ASP A 154 -6.26 -1.10 -31.65
CA ASP A 154 -6.40 0.12 -32.46
C ASP A 154 -7.60 0.17 -33.39
N VAL A 155 -8.56 -0.75 -33.26
CA VAL A 155 -9.84 -0.63 -33.98
C VAL A 155 -10.55 0.65 -33.55
N SER A 156 -11.04 1.41 -34.54
CA SER A 156 -11.58 2.75 -34.36
C SER A 156 -12.78 2.82 -33.40
N ASP A 157 -13.68 1.83 -33.45
CA ASP A 157 -14.97 1.92 -32.79
C ASP A 157 -14.99 1.32 -31.38
N TYR A 158 -14.17 0.31 -31.11
CA TYR A 158 -14.17 -0.42 -29.83
C TYR A 158 -12.78 -0.79 -29.33
N GLY A 159 -11.72 -0.37 -29.98
CA GLY A 159 -10.34 -0.64 -29.55
C GLY A 159 -10.00 -0.01 -28.22
N LEU A 160 -9.05 -0.62 -27.53
CA LEU A 160 -8.60 -0.12 -26.23
C LEU A 160 -8.04 1.30 -26.31
N LEU A 161 -7.41 1.66 -27.43
CA LEU A 161 -6.86 2.99 -27.67
C LEU A 161 -7.98 4.03 -27.80
N SER A 162 -9.01 3.77 -28.59
CA SER A 162 -10.13 4.71 -28.81
C SER A 162 -11.06 4.81 -27.60
N SER A 163 -11.14 3.78 -26.76
CA SER A 163 -11.97 3.76 -25.55
C SER A 163 -11.59 4.79 -24.50
N GLY A 164 -10.42 5.42 -24.60
CA GLY A 164 -9.89 6.33 -23.59
C GLY A 164 -9.57 5.66 -22.25
N ARG A 165 -9.57 4.34 -22.17
CA ARG A 165 -9.40 3.57 -20.92
C ARG A 165 -8.12 3.90 -20.18
N PHE A 166 -7.07 4.26 -20.90
CA PHE A 166 -5.75 4.61 -20.35
C PHE A 166 -5.53 6.12 -20.21
N LYS A 167 -6.46 6.94 -20.72
CA LYS A 167 -6.33 8.39 -20.68
C LYS A 167 -6.33 8.89 -19.23
N ASP A 168 -5.35 9.72 -18.89
CA ASP A 168 -5.18 10.33 -17.57
C ASP A 168 -5.12 9.32 -16.41
N LYS A 169 -4.64 8.12 -16.69
CA LYS A 169 -4.47 7.04 -15.71
C LYS A 169 -3.01 6.76 -15.42
N VAL A 170 -2.75 6.32 -14.20
CA VAL A 170 -1.51 5.63 -13.85
C VAL A 170 -1.66 4.18 -14.26
N VAL A 171 -0.79 3.70 -15.14
CA VAL A 171 -0.81 2.33 -15.64
C VAL A 171 0.37 1.58 -15.02
N LEU A 172 0.09 0.45 -14.39
CA LEU A 172 1.08 -0.46 -13.84
C LEU A 172 1.15 -1.72 -14.72
N ILE A 173 2.37 -2.11 -15.06
CA ILE A 173 2.63 -3.36 -15.77
C ILE A 173 3.35 -4.30 -14.82
N GLY A 174 2.78 -5.48 -14.61
CA GLY A 174 3.35 -6.50 -13.74
C GLY A 174 2.69 -7.85 -13.96
N SER A 175 3.37 -8.91 -13.54
CA SER A 175 2.81 -10.25 -13.62
C SER A 175 1.72 -10.46 -12.57
N THR A 176 0.70 -11.21 -12.98
CA THR A 176 -0.33 -11.76 -12.11
C THR A 176 -0.43 -13.28 -12.28
N MET A 177 0.66 -13.90 -12.73
CA MET A 177 0.74 -15.34 -12.89
C MET A 177 1.13 -15.99 -11.54
N PRO A 178 0.41 -17.04 -11.09
CA PRO A 178 0.73 -17.74 -9.84
C PRO A 178 2.15 -18.31 -9.82
N GLU A 179 2.69 -18.67 -10.97
CA GLU A 179 4.02 -19.24 -11.15
C GLU A 179 5.14 -18.29 -10.75
N ASP A 180 4.93 -16.98 -10.91
CA ASP A 180 5.90 -15.95 -10.55
C ASP A 180 5.97 -15.72 -9.04
N ARG A 181 5.04 -16.30 -8.28
CA ARG A 181 4.98 -16.24 -6.80
C ARG A 181 5.05 -14.82 -6.23
N ASP A 182 4.68 -13.81 -7.00
CA ASP A 182 4.63 -12.41 -6.54
C ASP A 182 3.31 -12.15 -5.79
N LEU A 183 3.06 -12.97 -4.76
CA LEU A 183 1.87 -12.89 -3.91
C LEU A 183 2.26 -12.49 -2.50
N LEU A 184 1.68 -11.41 -2.02
CA LEU A 184 1.95 -10.82 -0.71
C LEU A 184 0.73 -11.00 0.21
N PRO A 185 0.88 -11.58 1.41
CA PRO A 185 -0.18 -11.60 2.40
C PRO A 185 -0.41 -10.19 2.96
N ILE A 186 -1.66 -9.76 2.95
CA ILE A 186 -2.08 -8.44 3.44
C ILE A 186 -3.10 -8.55 4.58
N SER A 187 -3.37 -7.44 5.27
CA SER A 187 -4.35 -7.39 6.36
C SER A 187 -5.81 -7.47 5.92
N PHE A 188 -6.09 -7.34 4.62
CA PHE A 188 -7.42 -7.43 4.06
C PHE A 188 -7.66 -8.84 3.50
N ALA A 189 -8.76 -9.47 3.90
CA ALA A 189 -9.18 -10.76 3.35
C ALA A 189 -10.57 -10.64 2.72
N LYS A 190 -10.75 -11.21 1.53
CA LYS A 190 -12.04 -11.23 0.84
C LYS A 190 -13.04 -12.20 1.50
N GLY A 191 -12.53 -13.22 2.17
CA GLY A 191 -13.30 -14.27 2.82
C GLY A 191 -12.50 -14.92 3.97
N LYS A 192 -12.84 -16.15 4.30
CA LYS A 192 -12.21 -16.92 5.39
C LYS A 192 -11.34 -18.09 4.89
N GLN A 193 -11.17 -18.23 3.58
CA GLN A 193 -10.37 -19.31 3.02
C GLN A 193 -8.88 -18.93 3.02
N LYS A 194 -8.04 -19.95 3.05
CA LYS A 194 -6.58 -19.76 2.95
C LYS A 194 -6.24 -19.12 1.60
N GLY A 195 -5.55 -18.00 1.62
CA GLY A 195 -5.17 -17.24 0.42
C GLY A 195 -6.09 -16.08 0.07
N ASP A 196 -7.25 -15.92 0.73
CA ASP A 196 -8.14 -14.77 0.51
C ASP A 196 -7.51 -13.42 0.86
N ASN A 197 -6.42 -13.44 1.63
CA ASN A 197 -5.62 -12.28 2.00
C ASN A 197 -4.38 -12.07 1.13
N LEU A 198 -4.27 -12.77 -0.01
CA LEU A 198 -3.14 -12.59 -0.92
C LEU A 198 -3.45 -11.54 -1.99
N ILE A 199 -2.45 -10.74 -2.31
CA ILE A 199 -2.50 -9.73 -3.38
C ILE A 199 -1.24 -9.83 -4.23
N TYR A 200 -1.35 -9.58 -5.53
CA TYR A 200 -0.17 -9.49 -6.39
C TYR A 200 0.64 -8.22 -6.08
N GLY A 201 1.97 -8.30 -6.18
CA GLY A 201 2.84 -7.18 -5.88
C GLY A 201 2.52 -5.92 -6.69
N VAL A 202 2.14 -6.05 -7.95
CA VAL A 202 1.69 -4.92 -8.77
C VAL A 202 0.45 -4.23 -8.19
N GLU A 203 -0.51 -4.99 -7.65
CA GLU A 203 -1.71 -4.43 -7.02
C GLU A 203 -1.44 -3.87 -5.63
N PHE A 204 -0.44 -4.42 -4.92
CA PHE A 204 0.04 -3.86 -3.66
C PHE A 204 0.50 -2.41 -3.88
N HIS A 205 1.32 -2.18 -4.92
CA HIS A 205 1.74 -0.83 -5.29
C HIS A 205 0.58 0.05 -5.77
N ALA A 206 -0.41 -0.51 -6.46
CA ALA A 206 -1.60 0.22 -6.87
C ALA A 206 -2.39 0.78 -5.68
N ASN A 207 -2.49 0.02 -4.58
CA ASN A 207 -3.17 0.48 -3.36
C ASN A 207 -2.51 1.73 -2.78
N ILE A 208 -1.18 1.76 -2.59
CA ILE A 208 -0.52 2.94 -2.02
C ILE A 208 -0.59 4.15 -2.97
N ILE A 209 -0.45 3.94 -4.27
CA ILE A 209 -0.59 5.00 -5.26
C ILE A 209 -1.99 5.61 -5.17
N GLN A 210 -3.02 4.75 -5.13
CA GLN A 210 -4.41 5.20 -5.01
C GLN A 210 -4.67 5.91 -3.68
N ASN A 211 -4.11 5.41 -2.55
CA ASN A 211 -4.22 6.10 -1.26
C ASN A 211 -3.67 7.54 -1.34
N ILE A 212 -2.50 7.73 -1.95
CA ILE A 212 -1.88 9.05 -2.06
C ILE A 212 -2.68 9.96 -3.01
N LEU A 213 -3.14 9.43 -4.15
CA LEU A 213 -3.93 10.20 -5.11
C LEU A 213 -5.27 10.64 -4.52
N SER A 214 -5.97 9.75 -3.82
CA SER A 214 -7.29 10.04 -3.22
C SER A 214 -7.21 10.73 -1.86
N GLY A 215 -6.04 10.76 -1.21
CA GLY A 215 -5.90 11.26 0.15
C GLY A 215 -6.54 10.36 1.22
N ASN A 216 -6.78 9.09 0.89
CA ASN A 216 -7.46 8.14 1.77
C ASN A 216 -6.45 7.33 2.59
N PHE A 217 -6.10 7.85 3.77
CA PHE A 217 -5.07 7.30 4.62
C PHE A 217 -5.64 6.72 5.91
N LEU A 218 -4.98 5.67 6.41
CA LEU A 218 -5.13 5.21 7.79
C LEU A 218 -4.20 6.03 8.69
N SER A 219 -4.71 6.42 9.84
CA SER A 219 -3.92 7.06 10.89
C SER A 219 -4.04 6.27 12.19
N VAL A 220 -2.98 6.24 12.96
CA VAL A 220 -2.99 5.66 14.30
C VAL A 220 -3.46 6.72 15.28
N GLN A 221 -4.27 6.32 16.24
CA GLN A 221 -4.71 7.19 17.33
C GLN A 221 -3.49 7.69 18.11
N SER A 222 -3.49 8.96 18.51
CA SER A 222 -2.42 9.49 19.34
C SER A 222 -2.48 8.91 20.75
N LYS A 223 -1.33 8.75 21.39
CA LYS A 223 -1.25 8.25 22.79
C LYS A 223 -2.03 9.12 23.77
N GLU A 224 -2.07 10.43 23.53
CA GLU A 224 -2.83 11.37 24.35
C GLU A 224 -4.33 11.11 24.22
N SER A 225 -4.81 10.89 23.00
CA SER A 225 -6.21 10.56 22.73
C SER A 225 -6.58 9.19 23.31
N GLU A 226 -5.71 8.19 23.20
CA GLU A 226 -5.86 6.88 23.83
C GLU A 226 -6.01 7.00 25.36
N LEU A 227 -5.11 7.77 26.00
CA LEU A 227 -5.15 8.03 27.44
C LEU A 227 -6.48 8.70 27.85
N LEU A 228 -6.95 9.70 27.08
CA LEU A 228 -8.22 10.37 27.37
C LEU A 228 -9.40 9.40 27.28
N VAL A 229 -9.43 8.50 26.29
CA VAL A 229 -10.47 7.47 26.18
C VAL A 229 -10.44 6.52 27.37
N ILE A 230 -9.25 6.06 27.78
CA ILE A 230 -9.10 5.20 28.96
C ILE A 230 -9.59 5.90 30.23
N LEU A 231 -9.20 7.16 30.47
CA LEU A 231 -9.64 7.93 31.61
C LEU A 231 -11.17 8.13 31.63
N TYR A 232 -11.75 8.42 30.45
CA TYR A 232 -13.19 8.60 30.30
C TYR A 232 -13.95 7.31 30.59
N LEU A 233 -13.54 6.18 30.03
CA LEU A 233 -14.15 4.87 30.29
C LEU A 233 -14.01 4.46 31.76
N THR A 234 -12.85 4.73 32.37
CA THR A 234 -12.63 4.45 33.80
C THR A 234 -13.57 5.30 34.68
N ALA A 235 -13.71 6.58 34.38
CA ALA A 235 -14.61 7.47 35.14
C ALA A 235 -16.08 7.04 35.02
N ILE A 236 -16.52 6.68 33.81
CA ILE A 236 -17.88 6.16 33.59
C ILE A 236 -18.10 4.86 34.37
N SER A 237 -17.16 3.92 34.28
CA SER A 237 -17.24 2.64 34.99
C SER A 237 -17.31 2.83 36.51
N PHE A 238 -16.47 3.72 37.04
CA PHE A 238 -16.49 4.09 38.46
C PHE A 238 -17.83 4.71 38.88
N TYR A 239 -18.35 5.62 38.08
CA TYR A 239 -19.66 6.26 38.36
C TYR A 239 -20.83 5.25 38.35
N ILE A 240 -20.86 4.39 37.33
CA ILE A 240 -21.83 3.32 37.22
C ILE A 240 -21.73 2.38 38.43
N SER A 241 -20.55 1.89 38.77
CA SER A 241 -20.34 1.00 39.92
C SER A 241 -20.74 1.66 41.25
N SER A 242 -20.46 2.97 41.41
CA SER A 242 -20.85 3.74 42.61
C SER A 242 -22.35 3.90 42.72
N PHE A 243 -23.07 4.07 41.60
CA PHE A 243 -24.51 4.17 41.56
C PHE A 243 -25.19 2.82 41.90
N ILE A 244 -24.65 1.72 41.37
CA ILE A 244 -25.14 0.35 41.54
C ILE A 244 -25.07 -0.10 43.00
N ARG A 245 -24.06 0.33 43.76
CA ARG A 245 -23.92 0.01 45.19
C ARG A 245 -25.12 0.52 46.02
N LYS A 246 -25.91 1.44 45.48
CA LYS A 246 -27.15 1.94 46.10
C LYS A 246 -28.40 1.06 45.79
N ILE A 247 -28.27 0.07 44.90
CA ILE A 247 -29.36 -0.81 44.44
C ILE A 247 -29.26 -2.15 45.18
N LYS A 248 -30.38 -2.88 45.32
CA LYS A 248 -30.44 -4.19 45.98
C LYS A 248 -29.38 -5.16 45.42
N LEU A 249 -28.70 -5.86 46.31
CA LEU A 249 -27.49 -6.68 46.04
C LEU A 249 -27.54 -7.59 44.79
N ARG A 250 -28.70 -8.20 44.49
CA ARG A 250 -28.84 -9.11 43.33
C ARG A 250 -28.80 -8.39 41.97
N ILE A 251 -29.39 -7.19 41.90
CA ILE A 251 -29.42 -6.40 40.67
C ILE A 251 -28.05 -5.71 40.47
N GLY A 252 -27.44 -5.26 41.57
CA GLY A 252 -26.10 -4.67 41.56
C GLY A 252 -25.06 -5.58 40.95
N PHE A 253 -25.03 -6.86 41.32
CA PHE A 253 -24.10 -7.85 40.77
C PHE A 253 -24.24 -8.02 39.24
N LEU A 254 -25.48 -8.15 38.72
CA LEU A 254 -25.75 -8.29 37.29
C LEU A 254 -25.28 -7.07 36.50
N VAL A 255 -25.46 -5.86 37.03
CA VAL A 255 -25.03 -4.64 36.34
C VAL A 255 -23.50 -4.45 36.42
N GLU A 256 -22.85 -4.88 37.50
CA GLU A 256 -21.36 -4.91 37.56
C GLU A 256 -20.80 -5.88 36.53
N VAL A 257 -21.36 -7.07 36.39
CA VAL A 257 -20.95 -8.03 35.34
C VAL A 257 -21.17 -7.45 33.94
N ALA A 258 -22.32 -6.83 33.68
CA ALA A 258 -22.59 -6.18 32.39
C ALA A 258 -21.63 -5.02 32.10
N ASN A 259 -21.31 -4.20 33.11
CA ASN A 259 -20.33 -3.12 32.98
C ASN A 259 -18.92 -3.66 32.69
N PHE A 260 -18.51 -4.72 33.37
CA PHE A 260 -17.23 -5.39 33.11
C PHE A 260 -17.16 -5.93 31.68
N ILE A 261 -18.22 -6.59 31.21
CA ILE A 261 -18.33 -7.06 29.83
C ILE A 261 -18.26 -5.88 28.84
N PHE A 262 -18.97 -4.79 29.12
CA PHE A 262 -18.95 -3.58 28.29
C PHE A 262 -17.52 -2.99 28.17
N VAL A 263 -16.79 -2.89 29.28
CA VAL A 263 -15.40 -2.40 29.26
C VAL A 263 -14.48 -3.33 28.47
N LEU A 264 -14.63 -4.65 28.63
CA LEU A 264 -13.88 -5.62 27.83
C LEU A 264 -14.18 -5.48 26.34
N PHE A 265 -15.44 -5.39 25.94
CA PHE A 265 -15.81 -5.17 24.54
C PHE A 265 -15.28 -3.84 23.98
N SER A 266 -15.24 -2.79 24.79
CA SER A 266 -14.70 -1.49 24.39
C SER A 266 -13.17 -1.52 24.19
N ILE A 267 -12.46 -2.39 24.91
CA ILE A 267 -11.00 -2.57 24.75
C ILE A 267 -10.66 -3.45 23.55
N TYR A 268 -11.45 -4.50 23.30
CA TYR A 268 -11.19 -5.45 22.20
C TYR A 268 -11.91 -5.10 20.89
N GLY A 269 -12.85 -4.18 20.90
CA GLY A 269 -13.62 -3.75 19.73
C GLY A 269 -13.11 -2.47 19.08
N ILE A 270 -11.99 -1.92 19.58
CA ILE A 270 -11.20 -0.86 18.99
C ILE A 270 -9.99 -1.51 18.29
#